data_844e30faec90243c87bf051eb83a4835
#
_entry.id   844e30faec90243c87bf051eb83a4835
#
_cell.length_a   1.000
_cell.length_b   1.000
_cell.length_c   1.000
_cell.angle_alpha   90.00
_cell.angle_beta   90.00
_cell.angle_gamma   90.00
#
_symmetry.space_group_name_H-M   'P 1'
#
loop_
_entity.id
_entity.type
_entity.pdbx_description
1 polymer ?
#
loop_
_entity_poly.entity_id
_entity_poly.type
_entity_poly.pdbx_seq_one_letter_code
_entity_poly.pdbx_strand_id
1 'polypeptide(L)'
;MAFSDPEESTVIIPVLRGALADEKTLTRLPAVQGLRTPIAASKKRSIKVPEITALFWVIKLLSTALGESFSDFMVHHLDPVIAVLIGAAGFSAAILLQFGVSSYNPVVYWLAVVMVAIFGTMAADVVHIVLKVSYLHSSEGFAIALAFILVVWYFSEKTLSVHSINTFRREIFYWSTVIATFALGTALGDLTATTLKMGYFTAGLLFIGLFLLPVIGYFLLGLNEITAFWAAYILTRPIGASFADWTGRMPYEGGIGVGTGKMSIALAVLIALLVGYAVRRRRLTAKTV
;
A
#
# COMPACT_ATOMS: atom_id res chain seq x y z
N MET A 1 34.85 -8.28 -45.31
CA MET A 1 36.20 -8.80 -45.06
C MET A 1 36.48 -8.46 -43.62
N ALA A 2 36.73 -9.34 -42.65
CA ALA A 2 37.06 -10.75 -42.67
C ALA A 2 36.36 -11.45 -41.52
N PHE A 3 36.05 -12.71 -41.75
CA PHE A 3 35.60 -13.75 -40.81
C PHE A 3 36.56 -13.92 -39.63
N SER A 4 36.05 -14.14 -38.45
CA SER A 4 36.76 -14.72 -37.29
C SER A 4 36.14 -16.06 -36.93
N ASP A 5 37.01 -17.04 -36.74
CA ASP A 5 36.85 -18.49 -36.69
C ASP A 5 35.96 -19.04 -35.56
N PRO A 6 35.28 -20.17 -35.79
CA PRO A 6 34.46 -20.86 -34.77
C PRO A 6 35.17 -22.05 -34.12
N GLU A 7 36.48 -22.03 -33.85
CA GLU A 7 37.20 -23.21 -33.34
C GLU A 7 37.48 -23.29 -31.83
N GLU A 8 37.13 -22.27 -31.03
CA GLU A 8 37.44 -22.32 -29.60
C GLU A 8 36.38 -22.98 -28.69
N SER A 9 35.23 -23.33 -29.21
CA SER A 9 34.15 -23.94 -28.40
C SER A 9 34.12 -25.47 -28.37
N THR A 10 35.05 -26.13 -29.08
CA THR A 10 35.01 -27.61 -29.27
C THR A 10 35.91 -28.37 -28.31
N VAL A 11 36.74 -27.71 -27.51
CA VAL A 11 37.76 -28.34 -26.67
C VAL A 11 37.33 -28.58 -25.20
N ILE A 12 36.31 -27.88 -24.73
CA ILE A 12 35.90 -27.96 -23.30
C ILE A 12 34.94 -29.12 -23.01
N ILE A 13 34.18 -29.55 -24.00
CA ILE A 13 33.13 -30.60 -23.81
C ILE A 13 33.66 -32.01 -23.63
N PRO A 14 34.78 -32.45 -24.27
CA PRO A 14 35.34 -33.78 -24.04
C PRO A 14 35.98 -33.97 -22.64
N VAL A 15 36.53 -32.90 -22.06
CA VAL A 15 37.22 -32.98 -20.75
C VAL A 15 36.20 -33.17 -19.61
N LEU A 16 35.06 -32.55 -19.69
CA LEU A 16 33.96 -32.71 -18.70
C LEU A 16 33.26 -34.06 -18.79
N ARG A 17 33.26 -34.71 -19.97
CA ARG A 17 32.65 -36.03 -20.16
C ARG A 17 33.53 -37.14 -19.66
N GLY A 18 34.86 -36.98 -19.64
CA GLY A 18 35.81 -37.95 -19.07
C GLY A 18 35.83 -37.92 -17.54
N ALA A 19 35.57 -36.79 -16.93
CA ALA A 19 35.57 -36.61 -15.45
C ALA A 19 34.30 -37.17 -14.76
N LEU A 20 33.24 -37.41 -15.50
CA LEU A 20 31.98 -37.95 -14.96
C LEU A 20 31.82 -39.47 -15.13
N ALA A 21 32.77 -40.15 -15.77
CA ALA A 21 32.68 -41.58 -16.07
C ALA A 21 33.35 -42.49 -15.04
N ASP A 22 34.03 -41.98 -14.02
CA ASP A 22 34.70 -42.79 -13.00
C ASP A 22 34.09 -42.63 -11.61
N GLU A 23 32.91 -43.21 -11.46
CA GLU A 23 32.13 -43.27 -10.20
C GLU A 23 32.83 -44.03 -9.08
N LYS A 24 33.95 -44.72 -9.34
CA LYS A 24 34.68 -45.51 -8.36
C LYS A 24 35.81 -44.76 -7.66
N THR A 25 36.20 -43.60 -8.15
CA THR A 25 37.30 -42.80 -7.56
C THR A 25 36.80 -41.82 -6.49
N LEU A 26 35.50 -41.53 -6.43
CA LEU A 26 34.92 -40.60 -5.45
C LEU A 26 34.69 -41.20 -4.04
N THR A 27 34.90 -42.52 -3.86
CA THR A 27 34.68 -43.20 -2.57
C THR A 27 35.91 -43.27 -1.65
N ARG A 28 37.03 -42.64 -2.00
CA ARG A 28 38.27 -42.69 -1.19
C ARG A 28 38.80 -41.31 -0.72
N LEU A 29 37.97 -40.29 -0.72
CA LEU A 29 38.38 -39.05 -0.03
C LEU A 29 37.91 -39.15 1.43
N PRO A 30 38.79 -38.91 2.43
CA PRO A 30 38.37 -38.86 3.82
C PRO A 30 37.31 -37.77 3.97
N ALA A 31 36.20 -38.16 4.60
CA ALA A 31 35.10 -37.25 4.92
C ALA A 31 35.68 -36.04 5.66
N VAL A 32 35.74 -34.90 5.01
CA VAL A 32 35.90 -33.61 5.68
C VAL A 32 34.62 -33.31 6.43
N GLN A 33 34.44 -34.03 7.55
CA GLN A 33 33.49 -33.71 8.58
C GLN A 33 34.04 -32.48 9.33
N GLY A 34 33.67 -31.29 8.92
CA GLY A 34 34.07 -30.16 9.73
C GLY A 34 33.84 -28.77 9.16
N LEU A 35 33.23 -28.60 7.99
CA LEU A 35 32.93 -27.23 7.50
C LEU A 35 31.62 -27.17 6.68
N ARG A 36 30.56 -27.73 7.22
CA ARG A 36 29.21 -27.26 6.90
C ARG A 36 28.74 -26.46 8.09
N THR A 37 29.23 -25.22 8.23
CA THR A 37 28.41 -24.22 8.87
C THR A 37 27.11 -24.20 8.06
N PRO A 38 25.93 -24.49 8.68
CA PRO A 38 24.70 -24.27 7.97
C PRO A 38 24.70 -22.78 7.61
N ILE A 39 24.83 -22.50 6.30
CA ILE A 39 24.47 -21.18 5.79
C ILE A 39 23.06 -21.03 6.34
N ALA A 40 22.92 -20.16 7.35
CA ALA A 40 21.64 -19.91 8.01
C ALA A 40 20.66 -19.67 6.88
N ALA A 41 19.74 -20.62 6.67
CA ALA A 41 18.74 -20.55 5.62
C ALA A 41 18.06 -19.20 5.85
N SER A 42 18.36 -18.24 5.00
CA SER A 42 17.77 -16.90 5.07
C SER A 42 16.26 -17.14 5.10
N LYS A 43 15.67 -16.93 6.26
CA LYS A 43 14.25 -17.20 6.51
C LYS A 43 13.50 -16.35 5.50
N LYS A 44 13.07 -16.97 4.39
CA LYS A 44 12.38 -16.29 3.29
C LYS A 44 11.17 -15.60 3.91
N ARG A 45 11.27 -14.28 4.10
CA ARG A 45 10.17 -13.52 4.69
C ARG A 45 8.97 -13.69 3.78
N SER A 46 7.84 -14.07 4.36
CA SER A 46 6.60 -14.19 3.62
C SER A 46 6.08 -12.81 3.23
N ILE A 47 5.28 -12.75 2.19
CA ILE A 47 4.59 -11.53 1.76
C ILE A 47 3.80 -10.97 2.95
N LYS A 48 3.87 -9.66 3.17
CA LYS A 48 3.23 -8.96 4.30
C LYS A 48 1.98 -8.18 3.91
N VAL A 49 1.61 -8.21 2.64
CA VAL A 49 0.45 -7.52 2.07
C VAL A 49 -0.64 -8.55 1.75
N PRO A 50 -1.94 -8.22 1.88
CA PRO A 50 -3.03 -9.13 1.52
C PRO A 50 -3.09 -9.42 0.03
N GLU A 51 -3.77 -10.50 -0.32
CA GLU A 51 -4.19 -10.76 -1.71
C GLU A 51 -5.19 -9.68 -2.16
N ILE A 52 -5.02 -9.21 -3.40
CA ILE A 52 -5.86 -8.17 -3.99
C ILE A 52 -7.17 -8.78 -4.49
N THR A 53 -8.15 -8.80 -3.62
CA THR A 53 -9.50 -9.35 -3.86
C THR A 53 -10.55 -8.23 -3.78
N ALA A 54 -11.79 -8.52 -4.13
CA ALA A 54 -12.91 -7.58 -3.91
C ALA A 54 -13.00 -7.14 -2.44
N LEU A 55 -12.77 -8.07 -1.49
CA LEU A 55 -12.75 -7.75 -0.06
C LEU A 55 -11.65 -6.74 0.30
N PHE A 56 -10.45 -6.86 -0.32
CA PHE A 56 -9.38 -5.87 -0.16
C PHE A 56 -9.86 -4.46 -0.55
N TRP A 57 -10.48 -4.31 -1.73
CA TRP A 57 -10.94 -3.01 -2.23
C TRP A 57 -12.05 -2.43 -1.36
N VAL A 58 -12.99 -3.26 -0.87
CA VAL A 58 -14.03 -2.81 0.05
C VAL A 58 -13.44 -2.30 1.36
N ILE A 59 -12.57 -3.07 2.03
CA ILE A 59 -11.96 -2.62 3.28
C ILE A 59 -11.09 -1.38 3.03
N LYS A 60 -10.39 -1.32 1.89
CA LYS A 60 -9.58 -0.17 1.51
C LYS A 60 -10.41 1.11 1.38
N LEU A 61 -11.53 1.08 0.66
CA LEU A 61 -12.44 2.22 0.52
C LEU A 61 -13.02 2.66 1.88
N LEU A 62 -13.48 1.70 2.68
CA LEU A 62 -13.99 1.99 4.02
C LEU A 62 -12.91 2.59 4.93
N SER A 63 -11.67 2.11 4.85
CA SER A 63 -10.56 2.65 5.64
C SER A 63 -10.19 4.08 5.24
N THR A 64 -10.34 4.45 3.96
CA THR A 64 -10.12 5.83 3.52
C THR A 64 -11.21 6.77 4.04
N ALA A 65 -12.47 6.33 4.02
CA ALA A 65 -13.58 7.08 4.58
C ALA A 65 -13.48 7.21 6.12
N LEU A 66 -13.07 6.13 6.81
CA LEU A 66 -12.83 6.19 8.26
C LEU A 66 -11.71 7.17 8.61
N GLY A 67 -10.62 7.16 7.84
CA GLY A 67 -9.49 8.08 8.05
C GLY A 67 -9.94 9.53 8.01
N GLU A 68 -10.77 9.90 7.03
CA GLU A 68 -11.36 11.24 6.90
C GLU A 68 -12.27 11.57 8.08
N SER A 69 -13.34 10.79 8.25
CA SER A 69 -14.33 11.06 9.30
C SER A 69 -13.74 11.11 10.70
N PHE A 70 -12.76 10.23 11.01
CA PHE A 70 -12.15 10.19 12.33
C PHE A 70 -11.14 11.31 12.55
N SER A 71 -10.37 11.69 11.52
CA SER A 71 -9.51 12.87 11.57
C SER A 71 -10.33 14.12 11.86
N ASP A 72 -11.39 14.36 11.11
CA ASP A 72 -12.31 15.48 11.31
C ASP A 72 -12.93 15.46 12.71
N PHE A 73 -13.40 14.28 13.17
CA PHE A 73 -13.91 14.16 14.52
C PHE A 73 -12.91 14.56 15.58
N MET A 74 -11.65 14.13 15.46
CA MET A 74 -10.61 14.44 16.45
C MET A 74 -10.29 15.94 16.47
N VAL A 75 -10.08 16.57 15.32
CA VAL A 75 -9.71 18.01 15.26
C VAL A 75 -10.84 18.94 15.66
N HIS A 76 -12.10 18.48 15.59
CA HIS A 76 -13.27 19.25 16.04
C HIS A 76 -13.54 19.13 17.55
N HIS A 77 -13.07 18.03 18.21
CA HIS A 77 -13.34 17.77 19.62
C HIS A 77 -12.12 17.93 20.53
N LEU A 78 -10.93 17.96 19.96
CA LEU A 78 -9.67 18.14 20.66
C LEU A 78 -8.96 19.38 20.14
N ASP A 79 -7.98 19.88 20.90
CA ASP A 79 -7.04 20.85 20.35
C ASP A 79 -6.36 20.23 19.11
N PRO A 80 -6.28 20.92 17.97
CA PRO A 80 -5.75 20.38 16.71
C PRO A 80 -4.31 19.85 16.84
N VAL A 81 -3.45 20.47 17.66
CA VAL A 81 -2.08 20.00 17.88
C VAL A 81 -2.10 18.68 18.64
N ILE A 82 -2.94 18.57 19.68
CA ILE A 82 -3.11 17.34 20.44
C ILE A 82 -3.66 16.22 19.56
N ALA A 83 -4.66 16.53 18.71
CA ALA A 83 -5.23 15.56 17.76
C ALA A 83 -4.15 15.00 16.82
N VAL A 84 -3.32 15.87 16.24
CA VAL A 84 -2.21 15.47 15.34
C VAL A 84 -1.16 14.65 16.09
N LEU A 85 -0.81 15.00 17.32
CA LEU A 85 0.16 14.25 18.13
C LEU A 85 -0.36 12.85 18.47
N ILE A 86 -1.65 12.72 18.83
CA ILE A 86 -2.28 11.41 19.07
C ILE A 86 -2.29 10.58 17.77
N GLY A 87 -2.66 11.20 16.64
CA GLY A 87 -2.64 10.57 15.34
C GLY A 87 -1.25 10.08 14.94
N ALA A 88 -0.23 10.91 15.15
CA ALA A 88 1.18 10.56 14.89
C ALA A 88 1.67 9.42 15.78
N ALA A 89 1.32 9.43 17.06
CA ALA A 89 1.68 8.37 17.99
C ALA A 89 1.02 7.03 17.61
N GLY A 90 -0.28 7.05 17.32
CA GLY A 90 -1.02 5.87 16.86
C GLY A 90 -0.50 5.32 15.55
N PHE A 91 -0.23 6.21 14.57
CA PHE A 91 0.40 5.86 13.30
C PHE A 91 1.77 5.18 13.52
N SER A 92 2.63 5.81 14.32
CA SER A 92 3.98 5.29 14.61
C SER A 92 3.90 3.91 15.27
N ALA A 93 3.03 3.73 16.25
CA ALA A 93 2.82 2.45 16.91
C ALA A 93 2.34 1.36 15.92
N ALA A 94 1.36 1.69 15.08
CA ALA A 94 0.80 0.74 14.09
C ALA A 94 1.85 0.34 13.04
N ILE A 95 2.65 1.28 12.55
CA ILE A 95 3.72 1.01 11.58
C ILE A 95 4.84 0.18 12.21
N LEU A 96 5.24 0.48 13.45
CA LEU A 96 6.24 -0.33 14.17
C LEU A 96 5.75 -1.77 14.39
N LEU A 97 4.47 -1.96 14.76
CA LEU A 97 3.85 -3.27 14.84
C LEU A 97 3.87 -3.99 13.49
N GLN A 98 3.54 -3.30 12.41
CA GLN A 98 3.55 -3.86 11.05
C GLN A 98 4.96 -4.28 10.61
N PHE A 99 5.99 -3.50 10.92
CA PHE A 99 7.37 -3.90 10.67
C PHE A 99 7.83 -5.07 11.54
N GLY A 100 7.28 -5.21 12.75
CA GLY A 100 7.59 -6.28 13.70
C GLY A 100 7.07 -7.66 13.28
N VAL A 101 5.96 -7.75 12.55
CA VAL A 101 5.42 -9.05 12.11
C VAL A 101 6.27 -9.64 10.96
N SER A 102 6.40 -10.97 10.94
CA SER A 102 7.21 -11.68 9.92
C SER A 102 6.42 -12.12 8.68
N SER A 103 5.08 -12.09 8.77
CA SER A 103 4.15 -12.50 7.71
C SER A 103 2.89 -11.65 7.74
N TYR A 104 2.11 -11.67 6.66
CA TYR A 104 0.83 -10.98 6.62
C TYR A 104 -0.07 -11.37 7.79
N ASN A 105 -0.47 -10.37 8.57
CA ASN A 105 -1.47 -10.48 9.62
C ASN A 105 -2.59 -9.50 9.29
N PRO A 106 -3.83 -9.97 9.02
CA PRO A 106 -4.92 -9.09 8.61
C PRO A 106 -5.20 -7.95 9.60
N VAL A 107 -5.16 -8.24 10.90
CA VAL A 107 -5.46 -7.23 11.93
C VAL A 107 -4.39 -6.14 11.95
N VAL A 108 -3.11 -6.52 11.98
CA VAL A 108 -2.00 -5.57 12.03
C VAL A 108 -1.92 -4.74 10.74
N TYR A 109 -2.09 -5.39 9.58
CA TYR A 109 -2.06 -4.70 8.30
C TYR A 109 -3.18 -3.65 8.17
N TRP A 110 -4.42 -4.03 8.47
CA TRP A 110 -5.55 -3.10 8.34
C TRP A 110 -5.55 -2.03 9.43
N LEU A 111 -5.03 -2.33 10.62
CA LEU A 111 -4.75 -1.31 11.63
C LEU A 111 -3.75 -0.28 11.12
N ALA A 112 -2.64 -0.73 10.51
CA ALA A 112 -1.67 0.18 9.91
C ALA A 112 -2.29 1.02 8.79
N VAL A 113 -3.11 0.43 7.90
CA VAL A 113 -3.82 1.18 6.84
C VAL A 113 -4.75 2.24 7.41
N VAL A 114 -5.53 1.91 8.44
CA VAL A 114 -6.44 2.87 9.12
C VAL A 114 -5.65 3.99 9.78
N MET A 115 -4.57 3.68 10.48
CA MET A 115 -3.74 4.71 11.13
C MET A 115 -3.01 5.60 10.13
N VAL A 116 -2.55 5.04 9.00
CA VAL A 116 -2.04 5.83 7.86
C VAL A 116 -3.13 6.73 7.28
N ALA A 117 -4.37 6.23 7.19
CA ALA A 117 -5.50 7.03 6.69
C ALA A 117 -5.76 8.24 7.59
N ILE A 118 -5.87 8.03 8.90
CA ILE A 118 -6.12 9.07 9.89
C ILE A 118 -4.98 10.10 9.89
N PHE A 119 -3.74 9.63 10.09
CA PHE A 119 -2.60 10.53 10.18
C PHE A 119 -2.26 11.20 8.85
N GLY A 120 -2.44 10.51 7.71
CA GLY A 120 -2.21 11.07 6.38
C GLY A 120 -3.17 12.21 6.05
N THR A 121 -4.43 12.13 6.49
CA THR A 121 -5.41 13.24 6.43
C THR A 121 -4.90 14.41 7.27
N MET A 122 -4.63 14.18 8.56
CA MET A 122 -4.14 15.24 9.46
C MET A 122 -2.88 15.92 8.94
N ALA A 123 -1.94 15.16 8.37
CA ALA A 123 -0.72 15.72 7.80
C ALA A 123 -0.99 16.60 6.57
N ALA A 124 -1.93 16.22 5.71
CA ALA A 124 -2.34 17.03 4.57
C ALA A 124 -3.03 18.32 5.03
N ASP A 125 -3.89 18.25 6.04
CA ASP A 125 -4.60 19.38 6.63
C ASP A 125 -3.63 20.36 7.30
N VAL A 126 -2.59 19.86 7.99
CA VAL A 126 -1.55 20.71 8.56
C VAL A 126 -0.86 21.54 7.46
N VAL A 127 -0.53 20.92 6.32
CA VAL A 127 0.08 21.64 5.18
C VAL A 127 -0.85 22.72 4.65
N HIS A 128 -2.14 22.43 4.54
CA HIS A 128 -3.12 23.38 4.03
C HIS A 128 -3.51 24.46 5.06
N ILE A 129 -3.89 24.06 6.29
CA ILE A 129 -4.48 24.95 7.30
C ILE A 129 -3.39 25.73 8.04
N VAL A 130 -2.32 25.04 8.49
CA VAL A 130 -1.26 25.65 9.32
C VAL A 130 -0.23 26.36 8.46
N LEU A 131 0.27 25.69 7.40
CA LEU A 131 1.26 26.28 6.49
C LEU A 131 0.61 27.17 5.41
N LYS A 132 -0.72 27.23 5.34
CA LYS A 132 -1.52 28.03 4.39
C LYS A 132 -1.15 27.79 2.92
N VAL A 133 -0.74 26.56 2.60
CA VAL A 133 -0.50 26.14 1.22
C VAL A 133 -1.85 25.86 0.56
N SER A 134 -2.07 26.37 -0.66
CA SER A 134 -3.33 26.12 -1.38
C SER A 134 -3.48 24.63 -1.72
N TYR A 135 -4.71 24.14 -1.85
CA TYR A 135 -4.97 22.75 -2.25
C TYR A 135 -4.34 22.38 -3.60
N LEU A 136 -4.23 23.34 -4.52
CA LEU A 136 -3.55 23.11 -5.79
C LEU A 136 -2.05 22.81 -5.57
N HIS A 137 -1.33 23.68 -4.85
CA HIS A 137 0.10 23.51 -4.61
C HIS A 137 0.40 22.31 -3.71
N SER A 138 -0.46 22.02 -2.71
CA SER A 138 -0.28 20.80 -1.90
C SER A 138 -0.52 19.54 -2.72
N SER A 139 -1.52 19.51 -3.62
CA SER A 139 -1.73 18.40 -4.54
C SER A 139 -0.55 18.19 -5.49
N GLU A 140 -0.01 19.25 -6.07
CA GLU A 140 1.21 19.21 -6.90
C GLU A 140 2.40 18.67 -6.11
N GLY A 141 2.64 19.19 -4.91
CA GLY A 141 3.73 18.75 -4.04
C GLY A 141 3.63 17.27 -3.65
N PHE A 142 2.43 16.81 -3.25
CA PHE A 142 2.22 15.40 -2.91
C PHE A 142 2.28 14.49 -4.14
N ALA A 143 1.84 14.95 -5.32
CA ALA A 143 1.99 14.20 -6.57
C ALA A 143 3.46 14.03 -6.95
N ILE A 144 4.26 15.11 -6.83
CA ILE A 144 5.72 15.05 -7.06
C ILE A 144 6.38 14.11 -6.05
N ALA A 145 6.04 14.21 -4.77
CA ALA A 145 6.57 13.32 -3.73
C ALA A 145 6.24 11.85 -4.00
N LEU A 146 4.98 11.55 -4.37
CA LEU A 146 4.56 10.20 -4.73
C LEU A 146 5.31 9.68 -5.96
N ALA A 147 5.41 10.48 -7.02
CA ALA A 147 6.16 10.12 -8.23
C ALA A 147 7.64 9.85 -7.90
N PHE A 148 8.26 10.69 -7.08
CA PHE A 148 9.63 10.51 -6.63
C PHE A 148 9.81 9.19 -5.86
N ILE A 149 8.92 8.87 -4.91
CA ILE A 149 8.98 7.62 -4.14
C ILE A 149 8.86 6.42 -5.09
N LEU A 150 7.90 6.42 -6.02
CA LEU A 150 7.71 5.33 -6.98
C LEU A 150 8.92 5.16 -7.91
N VAL A 151 9.50 6.26 -8.38
CA VAL A 151 10.70 6.24 -9.22
C VAL A 151 11.89 5.66 -8.46
N VAL A 152 12.17 6.14 -7.24
CA VAL A 152 13.26 5.62 -6.39
C VAL A 152 13.03 4.16 -6.06
N TRP A 153 11.80 3.75 -5.75
CA TRP A 153 11.46 2.36 -5.53
C TRP A 153 11.73 1.50 -6.75
N TYR A 154 11.27 1.92 -7.94
CA TYR A 154 11.50 1.18 -9.17
C TYR A 154 12.99 1.02 -9.50
N PHE A 155 13.78 2.07 -9.41
CA PHE A 155 15.22 2.00 -9.67
C PHE A 155 15.96 1.13 -8.63
N SER A 156 15.47 1.12 -7.39
CA SER A 156 16.04 0.37 -6.28
C SER A 156 15.72 -1.13 -6.32
N GLU A 157 14.47 -1.49 -6.62
CA GLU A 157 13.94 -2.86 -6.48
C GLU A 157 13.53 -3.50 -7.81
N LYS A 158 13.56 -2.73 -8.92
CA LYS A 158 13.17 -3.12 -10.28
C LYS A 158 11.74 -3.63 -10.42
N THR A 159 10.92 -3.41 -9.39
CA THR A 159 9.50 -3.79 -9.38
C THR A 159 8.74 -2.90 -8.41
N LEU A 160 7.49 -2.59 -8.76
CA LEU A 160 6.50 -1.93 -7.89
C LEU A 160 5.38 -2.89 -7.48
N SER A 161 5.58 -4.20 -7.70
CA SER A 161 4.56 -5.21 -7.40
C SER A 161 4.33 -5.34 -5.90
N VAL A 162 3.08 -5.24 -5.47
CA VAL A 162 2.67 -5.46 -4.07
C VAL A 162 2.88 -6.90 -3.63
N HIS A 163 2.84 -7.86 -4.57
CA HIS A 163 3.11 -9.26 -4.31
C HIS A 163 4.60 -9.57 -4.02
N SER A 164 5.47 -8.57 -4.17
CA SER A 164 6.90 -8.68 -3.90
C SER A 164 7.33 -8.13 -2.54
N ILE A 165 6.41 -7.68 -1.68
CA ILE A 165 6.70 -7.06 -0.38
C ILE A 165 7.08 -8.13 0.65
N ASN A 166 8.33 -8.57 0.58
CA ASN A 166 8.89 -9.64 1.43
C ASN A 166 10.24 -9.25 2.07
N THR A 167 10.71 -8.02 1.88
CA THR A 167 11.91 -7.46 2.50
C THR A 167 11.56 -6.17 3.25
N PHE A 168 12.34 -5.84 4.28
CA PHE A 168 12.19 -4.61 5.04
C PHE A 168 12.26 -3.36 4.15
N ARG A 169 13.18 -3.35 3.17
CA ARG A 169 13.35 -2.23 2.24
C ARG A 169 12.13 -2.03 1.34
N ARG A 170 11.55 -3.11 0.77
CA ARG A 170 10.31 -3.04 -0.02
C ARG A 170 9.13 -2.60 0.81
N GLU A 171 9.08 -3.03 2.07
CA GLU A 171 8.05 -2.63 3.01
C GLU A 171 8.12 -1.12 3.33
N ILE A 172 9.32 -0.55 3.48
CA ILE A 172 9.49 0.91 3.63
C ILE A 172 8.95 1.63 2.40
N PHE A 173 9.36 1.24 1.18
CA PHE A 173 8.84 1.87 -0.03
C PHE A 173 7.32 1.75 -0.15
N TYR A 174 6.77 0.59 0.16
CA TYR A 174 5.33 0.37 0.15
C TYR A 174 4.60 1.35 1.08
N TRP A 175 4.98 1.41 2.35
CA TRP A 175 4.32 2.29 3.32
C TRP A 175 4.55 3.77 3.02
N SER A 176 5.73 4.16 2.53
CA SER A 176 5.99 5.53 2.06
C SER A 176 5.07 5.90 0.88
N THR A 177 4.89 4.98 -0.08
CA THR A 177 3.94 5.17 -1.18
C THR A 177 2.51 5.28 -0.65
N VAL A 178 2.10 4.41 0.27
CA VAL A 178 0.77 4.45 0.87
C VAL A 178 0.51 5.80 1.55
N ILE A 179 1.43 6.30 2.39
CA ILE A 179 1.31 7.61 3.05
C ILE A 179 1.18 8.73 2.02
N ALA A 180 2.04 8.75 1.00
CA ALA A 180 2.01 9.77 -0.05
C ALA A 180 0.68 9.75 -0.84
N THR A 181 0.12 8.55 -1.09
CA THR A 181 -1.20 8.44 -1.74
C THR A 181 -2.33 8.99 -0.88
N PHE A 182 -2.24 8.83 0.45
CA PHE A 182 -3.25 9.40 1.36
C PHE A 182 -3.18 10.92 1.39
N ALA A 183 -1.99 11.51 1.52
CA ALA A 183 -1.83 12.96 1.50
C ALA A 183 -2.28 13.58 0.17
N LEU A 184 -1.87 12.98 -0.96
CA LEU A 184 -2.30 13.42 -2.29
C LEU A 184 -3.82 13.32 -2.46
N GLY A 185 -4.42 12.20 -2.05
CA GLY A 185 -5.85 12.00 -2.24
C GLY A 185 -6.72 12.90 -1.38
N THR A 186 -6.28 13.28 -0.16
CA THR A 186 -6.93 14.31 0.65
C THR A 186 -6.89 15.65 -0.09
N ALA A 187 -5.70 16.12 -0.48
CA ALA A 187 -5.56 17.39 -1.17
C ALA A 187 -6.35 17.46 -2.49
N LEU A 188 -6.41 16.36 -3.27
CA LEU A 188 -7.22 16.28 -4.49
C LEU A 188 -8.72 16.29 -4.20
N GLY A 189 -9.17 15.59 -3.15
CA GLY A 189 -10.56 15.58 -2.72
C GLY A 189 -11.04 16.99 -2.40
N ASP A 190 -10.28 17.69 -1.56
CA ASP A 190 -10.57 19.07 -1.16
C ASP A 190 -10.44 20.06 -2.32
N LEU A 191 -9.42 19.90 -3.17
CA LEU A 191 -9.27 20.72 -4.37
C LEU A 191 -10.53 20.65 -5.25
N THR A 192 -11.04 19.44 -5.49
CA THR A 192 -12.20 19.25 -6.36
C THR A 192 -13.50 19.67 -5.70
N ALA A 193 -13.70 19.28 -4.43
CA ALA A 193 -14.95 19.59 -3.73
C ALA A 193 -15.10 21.07 -3.40
N THR A 194 -14.04 21.71 -2.88
CA THR A 194 -14.10 23.09 -2.35
C THR A 194 -13.57 24.13 -3.32
N THR A 195 -12.34 23.97 -3.83
CA THR A 195 -11.71 24.98 -4.71
C THR A 195 -12.39 25.01 -6.08
N LEU A 196 -12.62 23.85 -6.69
CA LEU A 196 -13.37 23.75 -7.96
C LEU A 196 -14.89 23.81 -7.79
N LYS A 197 -15.36 23.94 -6.54
CA LYS A 197 -16.79 24.10 -6.18
C LYS A 197 -17.70 23.00 -6.70
N MET A 198 -17.18 21.77 -6.88
CA MET A 198 -18.00 20.64 -7.34
C MET A 198 -18.90 20.08 -6.23
N GLY A 199 -18.59 20.36 -4.96
CA GLY A 199 -19.21 19.74 -3.80
C GLY A 199 -18.75 18.28 -3.59
N TYR A 200 -18.91 17.77 -2.38
CA TYR A 200 -18.37 16.48 -1.98
C TYR A 200 -18.95 15.31 -2.74
N PHE A 201 -20.27 15.28 -2.93
CA PHE A 201 -20.94 14.17 -3.65
C PHE A 201 -20.49 14.07 -5.11
N THR A 202 -20.47 15.22 -5.82
CA THR A 202 -20.06 15.24 -7.24
C THR A 202 -18.59 14.93 -7.40
N ALA A 203 -17.73 15.42 -6.49
CA ALA A 203 -16.33 15.06 -6.47
C ALA A 203 -16.13 13.53 -6.26
N GLY A 204 -16.89 12.94 -5.33
CA GLY A 204 -16.90 11.49 -5.14
C GLY A 204 -17.27 10.71 -6.40
N LEU A 205 -18.33 11.12 -7.12
CA LEU A 205 -18.72 10.51 -8.39
C LEU A 205 -17.65 10.67 -9.49
N LEU A 206 -17.01 11.84 -9.56
CA LEU A 206 -15.88 12.05 -10.49
C LEU A 206 -14.76 11.04 -10.21
N PHE A 207 -14.35 10.89 -8.96
CA PHE A 207 -13.29 9.94 -8.60
C PHE A 207 -13.69 8.48 -8.79
N ILE A 208 -14.98 8.11 -8.63
CA ILE A 208 -15.47 6.80 -9.04
C ILE A 208 -15.29 6.60 -10.55
N GLY A 209 -15.67 7.58 -11.36
CA GLY A 209 -15.49 7.53 -12.81
C GLY A 209 -14.00 7.34 -13.19
N LEU A 210 -13.12 8.10 -12.56
CA LEU A 210 -11.68 7.97 -12.76
C LEU A 210 -11.15 6.61 -12.28
N PHE A 211 -11.66 6.07 -11.18
CA PHE A 211 -11.30 4.74 -10.66
C PHE A 211 -11.66 3.61 -11.63
N LEU A 212 -12.76 3.76 -12.36
CA LEU A 212 -13.17 2.77 -13.35
C LEU A 212 -12.20 2.71 -14.54
N LEU A 213 -11.45 3.78 -14.86
CA LEU A 213 -10.51 3.79 -15.98
C LEU A 213 -9.41 2.73 -15.85
N PRO A 214 -8.61 2.65 -14.75
CA PRO A 214 -7.64 1.58 -14.60
C PRO A 214 -8.27 0.19 -14.50
N VAL A 215 -9.48 0.06 -13.94
CA VAL A 215 -10.20 -1.21 -13.89
C VAL A 215 -10.58 -1.69 -15.30
N ILE A 216 -11.21 -0.82 -16.10
CA ILE A 216 -11.54 -1.09 -17.49
C ILE A 216 -10.25 -1.34 -18.31
N GLY A 217 -9.23 -0.51 -18.09
CA GLY A 217 -7.93 -0.66 -18.74
C GLY A 217 -7.30 -2.03 -18.50
N TYR A 218 -7.39 -2.53 -17.28
CA TYR A 218 -6.87 -3.86 -16.93
C TYR A 218 -7.65 -4.99 -17.61
N PHE A 219 -8.99 -4.99 -17.52
CA PHE A 219 -9.81 -6.09 -18.01
C PHE A 219 -10.03 -6.08 -19.53
N LEU A 220 -10.10 -4.89 -20.15
CA LEU A 220 -10.48 -4.76 -21.56
C LEU A 220 -9.32 -4.32 -22.48
N LEU A 221 -8.33 -3.58 -21.96
CA LEU A 221 -7.27 -3.00 -22.79
C LEU A 221 -5.87 -3.60 -22.50
N GLY A 222 -5.76 -4.61 -21.62
CA GLY A 222 -4.49 -5.25 -21.29
C GLY A 222 -3.51 -4.35 -20.51
N LEU A 223 -4.02 -3.37 -19.76
CA LEU A 223 -3.17 -2.53 -18.90
C LEU A 223 -2.41 -3.40 -17.90
N ASN A 224 -1.13 -3.10 -17.71
CA ASN A 224 -0.28 -3.81 -16.76
C ASN A 224 -0.89 -3.79 -15.34
N GLU A 225 -0.90 -4.96 -14.67
CA GLU A 225 -1.49 -5.17 -13.34
C GLU A 225 -0.94 -4.17 -12.29
N ILE A 226 0.37 -3.92 -12.28
CA ILE A 226 1.01 -3.01 -11.32
C ILE A 226 0.51 -1.59 -11.54
N THR A 227 0.44 -1.15 -12.79
CA THR A 227 -0.04 0.19 -13.15
C THR A 227 -1.52 0.35 -12.79
N ALA A 228 -2.35 -0.64 -13.14
CA ALA A 228 -3.77 -0.66 -12.82
C ALA A 228 -3.99 -0.61 -11.30
N PHE A 229 -3.23 -1.43 -10.55
CA PHE A 229 -3.30 -1.45 -9.09
C PHE A 229 -3.00 -0.08 -8.47
N TRP A 230 -1.85 0.53 -8.81
CA TRP A 230 -1.46 1.80 -8.18
C TRP A 230 -2.38 2.94 -8.61
N ALA A 231 -2.81 3.00 -9.87
CA ALA A 231 -3.77 4.00 -10.32
C ALA A 231 -5.10 3.87 -9.57
N ALA A 232 -5.66 2.67 -9.45
CA ALA A 232 -6.86 2.42 -8.67
C ALA A 232 -6.65 2.72 -7.18
N TYR A 233 -5.50 2.31 -6.61
CA TYR A 233 -5.17 2.51 -5.20
C TYR A 233 -5.15 4.00 -4.81
N ILE A 234 -4.51 4.84 -5.62
CA ILE A 234 -4.45 6.30 -5.43
C ILE A 234 -5.88 6.88 -5.41
N LEU A 235 -6.72 6.47 -6.36
CA LEU A 235 -8.07 6.99 -6.53
C LEU A 235 -9.05 6.56 -5.42
N THR A 236 -8.78 5.48 -4.69
CA THR A 236 -9.62 5.11 -3.54
C THR A 236 -9.65 6.17 -2.45
N ARG A 237 -8.58 6.96 -2.32
CA ARG A 237 -8.47 7.93 -1.23
C ARG A 237 -9.42 9.12 -1.42
N PRO A 238 -9.40 9.85 -2.57
CA PRO A 238 -10.35 10.93 -2.77
C PRO A 238 -11.80 10.45 -2.85
N ILE A 239 -12.08 9.21 -3.31
CA ILE A 239 -13.42 8.64 -3.24
C ILE A 239 -13.89 8.57 -1.78
N GLY A 240 -13.10 7.90 -0.91
CA GLY A 240 -13.47 7.71 0.48
C GLY A 240 -13.60 9.03 1.24
N ALA A 241 -12.69 9.99 1.02
CA ALA A 241 -12.75 11.32 1.61
C ALA A 241 -14.04 12.06 1.19
N SER A 242 -14.29 12.16 -0.11
CA SER A 242 -15.47 12.88 -0.62
C SER A 242 -16.79 12.32 -0.07
N PHE A 243 -16.95 11.00 -0.01
CA PHE A 243 -18.16 10.42 0.56
C PHE A 243 -18.22 10.51 2.09
N ALA A 244 -17.09 10.48 2.78
CA ALA A 244 -17.04 10.71 4.22
C ALA A 244 -17.46 12.13 4.57
N ASP A 245 -16.95 13.12 3.85
CA ASP A 245 -17.35 14.52 4.00
C ASP A 245 -18.82 14.75 3.64
N TRP A 246 -19.24 14.20 2.51
CA TRP A 246 -20.65 14.32 2.12
C TRP A 246 -21.59 13.75 3.17
N THR A 247 -21.25 12.63 3.79
CA THR A 247 -22.09 12.01 4.82
C THR A 247 -21.92 12.65 6.20
N GLY A 248 -20.72 13.03 6.56
CA GLY A 248 -20.35 13.49 7.90
C GLY A 248 -20.62 14.97 8.14
N ARG A 249 -20.33 15.85 7.17
CA ARG A 249 -20.45 17.30 7.31
C ARG A 249 -21.91 17.77 7.35
N MET A 250 -22.13 18.91 7.97
CA MET A 250 -23.45 19.49 8.10
C MET A 250 -23.99 20.00 6.75
N PRO A 251 -25.33 20.14 6.57
CA PRO A 251 -25.91 20.60 5.30
C PRO A 251 -25.41 21.97 4.82
N TYR A 252 -25.11 22.87 5.74
CA TYR A 252 -24.56 24.19 5.39
C TYR A 252 -23.09 24.13 4.89
N GLU A 253 -22.42 23.00 5.13
CA GLU A 253 -21.08 22.70 4.60
C GLU A 253 -21.11 21.83 3.34
N GLY A 254 -22.30 21.49 2.85
CA GLY A 254 -22.49 20.64 1.66
C GLY A 254 -22.59 19.15 1.93
N GLY A 255 -22.76 18.74 3.21
CA GLY A 255 -22.99 17.36 3.62
C GLY A 255 -24.47 17.05 3.89
N ILE A 256 -24.76 15.85 4.36
CA ILE A 256 -26.10 15.40 4.78
C ILE A 256 -26.31 15.35 6.30
N GLY A 257 -25.27 15.62 7.08
CA GLY A 257 -25.39 15.85 8.52
C GLY A 257 -25.47 14.62 9.41
N VAL A 258 -24.97 13.47 9.00
CA VAL A 258 -24.90 12.28 9.87
C VAL A 258 -23.99 12.51 11.08
N GLY A 259 -22.94 13.31 10.90
CA GLY A 259 -21.93 13.63 11.89
C GLY A 259 -20.72 12.71 11.81
N THR A 260 -19.51 13.32 11.84
CA THR A 260 -18.21 12.61 11.66
C THR A 260 -17.99 11.53 12.73
N GLY A 261 -18.38 11.75 13.99
CA GLY A 261 -18.26 10.76 15.06
C GLY A 261 -19.10 9.51 14.86
N LYS A 262 -20.38 9.66 14.48
CA LYS A 262 -21.27 8.53 14.19
C LYS A 262 -20.78 7.73 12.99
N MET A 263 -20.34 8.44 11.94
CA MET A 263 -19.78 7.84 10.73
C MET A 263 -18.51 7.05 11.06
N SER A 264 -17.62 7.61 11.87
CA SER A 264 -16.40 6.93 12.31
C SER A 264 -16.69 5.63 13.06
N ILE A 265 -17.64 5.63 13.98
CA ILE A 265 -18.04 4.42 14.72
C ILE A 265 -18.60 3.36 13.76
N ALA A 266 -19.52 3.75 12.87
CA ALA A 266 -20.13 2.83 11.91
C ALA A 266 -19.08 2.19 10.99
N LEU A 267 -18.17 2.99 10.44
CA LEU A 267 -17.09 2.52 9.58
C LEU A 267 -16.09 1.63 10.33
N ALA A 268 -15.71 2.00 11.57
CA ALA A 268 -14.80 1.20 12.38
C ALA A 268 -15.40 -0.19 12.69
N VAL A 269 -16.66 -0.24 13.07
CA VAL A 269 -17.37 -1.52 13.30
C VAL A 269 -17.44 -2.35 12.03
N LEU A 270 -17.79 -1.76 10.90
CA LEU A 270 -17.85 -2.48 9.62
C LEU A 270 -16.48 -3.02 9.19
N ILE A 271 -15.43 -2.21 9.30
CA ILE A 271 -14.05 -2.66 9.01
C ILE A 271 -13.67 -3.79 9.96
N ALA A 272 -13.94 -3.68 11.26
CA ALA A 272 -13.62 -4.73 12.24
C ALA A 272 -14.32 -6.06 11.90
N LEU A 273 -15.59 -6.03 11.49
CA LEU A 273 -16.34 -7.21 11.04
C LEU A 273 -15.73 -7.84 9.77
N LEU A 274 -15.38 -7.02 8.78
CA LEU A 274 -14.78 -7.50 7.53
C LEU A 274 -13.36 -8.05 7.75
N VAL A 275 -12.56 -7.42 8.60
CA VAL A 275 -11.23 -7.93 8.99
C VAL A 275 -11.37 -9.22 9.79
N GLY A 276 -12.35 -9.32 10.70
CA GLY A 276 -12.68 -10.54 11.43
C GLY A 276 -13.06 -11.69 10.47
N TYR A 277 -13.87 -11.38 9.45
CA TYR A 277 -14.19 -12.33 8.38
C TYR A 277 -12.93 -12.77 7.60
N ALA A 278 -12.04 -11.84 7.23
CA ALA A 278 -10.79 -12.15 6.56
C ALA A 278 -9.89 -13.08 7.40
N VAL A 279 -9.79 -12.84 8.72
CA VAL A 279 -9.06 -13.71 9.66
C VAL A 279 -9.67 -15.12 9.70
N ARG A 280 -11.01 -15.21 9.81
CA ARG A 280 -11.71 -16.51 9.85
C ARG A 280 -11.50 -17.30 8.57
N ARG A 281 -11.68 -16.65 7.41
CA ARG A 281 -11.47 -17.27 6.09
C ARG A 281 -10.06 -17.84 5.97
N ARG A 282 -9.02 -17.06 6.34
CA ARG A 282 -7.63 -17.51 6.30
C ARG A 282 -7.37 -18.72 7.19
N ARG A 283 -7.96 -18.77 8.40
CA ARG A 283 -7.82 -19.92 9.32
C ARG A 283 -8.47 -21.19 8.77
N LEU A 284 -9.58 -21.07 8.05
CA LEU A 284 -10.26 -22.21 7.43
C LEU A 284 -9.42 -22.77 6.27
N THR A 285 -8.90 -21.91 5.39
CA THR A 285 -8.02 -22.33 4.28
C THR A 285 -6.74 -23.01 4.77
N ALA A 286 -6.15 -22.54 5.88
CA ALA A 286 -4.94 -23.13 6.46
C ALA A 286 -5.18 -24.51 7.12
N LYS A 287 -6.43 -24.91 7.37
CA LYS A 287 -6.78 -26.24 7.92
C LYS A 287 -7.09 -27.29 6.84
N THR A 288 -7.29 -26.84 5.60
CA THR A 288 -7.64 -27.72 4.46
C THR A 288 -6.42 -28.08 3.60
N VAL A 289 -5.26 -27.54 3.89
CA VAL A 289 -3.93 -27.86 3.33
C VAL A 289 -3.10 -28.60 4.39
#